data_34dccdddd15ad3d0555f531a97b94211
#
_entry.id   34dccdddd15ad3d0555f531a97b94211
#
_cell.length_a   1.000
_cell.length_b   1.000
_cell.length_c   1.000
_cell.angle_alpha   90.00
_cell.angle_beta   90.00
_cell.angle_gamma   90.00
#
_symmetry.space_group_name_H-M   'P 1'
#
loop_
_entity.id
_entity.type
_entity.pdbx_description
1 polymer ?
#
loop_
_entity_poly.entity_id
_entity_poly.type
_entity_poly.pdbx_seq_one_letter_code
_entity_poly.pdbx_strand_id
1 'polypeptide(L)'
;MMRSEIILATKLNIGGQLTTILEELEQCDFIRSFRALGKNKKEMTYQLIDNFTLFYFKFMANYNRTSAYWSQKINQPLFNTWSGFAYERVCMQHIEQIKQAIGISGIASSVFSWQYTPKNGNEKGTQIDMLIDREDRTINLCEIKYNQGEYEITEAYDKVLREK
;
A
#
# COMPACT_ATOMS: atom_id res chain seq x y z
N MET A 1 2.12 6.45 8.54
CA MET A 1 2.38 7.36 9.68
C MET A 1 3.87 7.58 9.84
N MET A 2 4.29 8.81 10.12
CA MET A 2 5.68 9.09 10.48
C MET A 2 5.94 8.69 11.94
N ARG A 3 7.21 8.48 12.31
CA ARG A 3 7.59 8.13 13.69
C ARG A 3 7.08 9.15 14.74
N SER A 4 7.10 10.43 14.41
CA SER A 4 6.58 11.50 15.27
C SER A 4 5.07 11.38 15.54
N GLU A 5 4.31 10.98 14.52
CA GLU A 5 2.87 10.77 14.64
C GLU A 5 2.56 9.53 15.49
N ILE A 6 3.38 8.47 15.37
CA ILE A 6 3.25 7.27 16.20
C ILE A 6 3.49 7.61 17.66
N ILE A 7 4.55 8.36 17.98
CA ILE A 7 4.84 8.83 19.34
C ILE A 7 3.66 9.62 19.91
N LEU A 8 3.13 10.56 19.14
CA LEU A 8 2.00 11.37 19.57
C LEU A 8 0.73 10.54 19.83
N ALA A 9 0.46 9.57 18.95
CA ALA A 9 -0.73 8.72 19.05
C ALA A 9 -0.64 7.69 20.19
N THR A 10 0.56 7.11 20.42
CA THR A 10 0.76 6.03 21.40
C THR A 10 1.17 6.52 22.77
N LYS A 11 1.65 7.78 22.88
CA LYS A 11 2.25 8.35 24.08
C LYS A 11 3.46 7.58 24.60
N LEU A 12 4.09 6.77 23.74
CA LEU A 12 5.31 6.05 24.08
C LEU A 12 6.50 7.01 24.17
N ASN A 13 7.43 6.73 25.09
CA ASN A 13 8.61 7.55 25.25
C ASN A 13 9.49 7.56 23.99
N ILE A 14 10.04 8.74 23.71
CA ILE A 14 11.02 8.94 22.64
C ILE A 14 12.32 8.25 23.04
N GLY A 15 12.57 7.01 22.60
CA GLY A 15 13.76 6.27 22.98
C GLY A 15 13.97 4.99 22.19
N GLY A 16 14.98 4.23 22.61
CA GLY A 16 15.34 2.94 22.01
C GLY A 16 14.19 1.95 21.99
N GLN A 17 13.34 1.95 23.01
CA GLN A 17 12.18 1.05 23.11
C GLN A 17 11.25 1.13 21.90
N LEU A 18 10.88 2.34 21.44
CA LEU A 18 10.03 2.47 20.24
C LEU A 18 10.76 1.98 18.98
N THR A 19 12.07 2.17 18.90
CA THR A 19 12.86 1.66 17.78
C THR A 19 12.79 0.14 17.74
N THR A 20 13.06 -0.52 18.87
CA THR A 20 12.98 -1.97 19.00
C THR A 20 11.59 -2.51 18.63
N ILE A 21 10.51 -1.90 19.15
CA ILE A 21 9.13 -2.30 18.84
C ILE A 21 8.86 -2.19 17.33
N LEU A 22 9.28 -1.10 16.68
CA LEU A 22 9.06 -0.92 15.25
C LEU A 22 9.87 -1.91 14.42
N GLU A 23 11.11 -2.22 14.82
CA GLU A 23 11.96 -3.23 14.18
C GLU A 23 11.35 -4.64 14.35
N GLU A 24 10.87 -5.00 15.53
CA GLU A 24 10.21 -6.28 15.80
C GLU A 24 8.92 -6.42 14.97
N LEU A 25 8.08 -5.38 14.89
CA LEU A 25 6.86 -5.39 14.09
C LEU A 25 7.17 -5.49 12.59
N GLU A 26 8.27 -4.91 12.12
CA GLU A 26 8.73 -5.01 10.74
C GLU A 26 9.29 -6.41 10.44
N GLN A 27 10.07 -7.00 11.35
CA GLN A 27 10.56 -8.38 11.23
C GLN A 27 9.45 -9.43 11.23
N CYS A 28 8.34 -9.16 11.91
CA CYS A 28 7.16 -10.01 11.92
C CYS A 28 6.16 -9.72 10.77
N ASP A 29 6.52 -8.87 9.79
CA ASP A 29 5.68 -8.47 8.66
C ASP A 29 4.32 -7.83 9.05
N PHE A 30 4.20 -7.28 10.25
CA PHE A 30 3.03 -6.49 10.62
C PHE A 30 3.05 -5.11 9.99
N ILE A 31 4.22 -4.48 9.95
CA ILE A 31 4.42 -3.16 9.36
C ILE A 31 5.54 -3.19 8.34
N ARG A 32 5.59 -2.18 7.49
CA ARG A 32 6.72 -1.90 6.59
C ARG A 32 7.08 -0.43 6.67
N SER A 33 8.38 -0.15 6.69
CA SER A 33 8.89 1.20 6.59
C SER A 33 9.16 1.59 5.13
N PHE A 34 8.78 2.80 4.77
CA PHE A 34 8.99 3.36 3.43
C PHE A 34 9.76 4.67 3.54
N ARG A 35 10.66 4.86 2.61
CA ARG A 35 11.29 6.15 2.37
C ARG A 35 10.69 6.75 1.11
N ALA A 36 10.12 7.95 1.19
CA ALA A 36 9.72 8.66 -0.01
C ALA A 36 10.95 9.06 -0.84
N LEU A 37 10.82 9.00 -2.16
CA LEU A 37 11.88 9.38 -3.08
C LEU A 37 12.38 10.81 -2.75
N GLY A 38 13.71 10.97 -2.61
CA GLY A 38 14.34 12.27 -2.27
C GLY A 38 14.30 12.70 -0.80
N LYS A 39 13.76 11.88 0.12
CA LYS A 39 13.69 12.21 1.55
C LYS A 39 14.76 11.52 2.40
N ASN A 40 15.11 12.12 3.53
CA ASN A 40 16.12 11.64 4.46
C ASN A 40 15.63 10.46 5.32
N LYS A 41 16.56 9.68 5.93
CA LYS A 41 16.23 8.59 6.87
C LYS A 41 15.30 8.99 8.03
N LYS A 42 15.28 10.27 8.43
CA LYS A 42 14.42 10.77 9.50
C LYS A 42 12.93 10.88 9.11
N GLU A 43 12.62 10.79 7.83
CA GLU A 43 11.26 10.95 7.28
C GLU A 43 10.67 9.60 6.82
N MET A 44 11.05 8.52 7.51
CA MET A 44 10.45 7.20 7.24
C MET A 44 8.99 7.19 7.64
N THR A 45 8.17 6.64 6.77
CA THR A 45 6.75 6.38 7.00
C THR A 45 6.55 4.90 7.27
N TYR A 46 5.82 4.58 8.31
CA TYR A 46 5.43 3.22 8.67
C TYR A 46 4.00 2.96 8.23
N GLN A 47 3.79 1.81 7.63
CA GLN A 47 2.48 1.36 7.18
C GLN A 47 2.19 -0.04 7.75
N LEU A 48 0.99 -0.23 8.27
CA LEU A 48 0.49 -1.55 8.64
C LEU A 48 0.19 -2.32 7.34
N ILE A 49 0.83 -3.47 7.15
CA ILE A 49 0.74 -4.29 5.92
C ILE A 49 0.06 -5.63 6.16
N ASP A 50 -0.05 -6.08 7.42
CA ASP A 50 -0.75 -7.32 7.73
C ASP A 50 -2.25 -7.21 7.44
N ASN A 51 -2.68 -7.95 6.43
CA ASN A 51 -4.05 -7.92 5.95
C ASN A 51 -5.05 -8.46 6.98
N PHE A 52 -4.63 -9.42 7.83
CA PHE A 52 -5.51 -9.95 8.88
C PHE A 52 -5.77 -8.90 9.96
N THR A 53 -4.75 -8.23 10.46
CA THR A 53 -4.90 -7.15 11.45
C THR A 53 -5.77 -6.01 10.92
N LEU A 54 -5.56 -5.60 9.66
CA LEU A 54 -6.39 -4.59 9.00
C LEU A 54 -7.85 -5.05 8.87
N PHE A 55 -8.07 -6.31 8.49
CA PHE A 55 -9.38 -6.93 8.41
C PHE A 55 -10.07 -6.98 9.77
N TYR A 56 -9.33 -7.42 10.79
CA TYR A 56 -9.85 -7.50 12.17
C TYR A 56 -10.37 -6.14 12.64
N PHE A 57 -9.55 -5.09 12.56
CA PHE A 57 -9.97 -3.75 12.99
C PHE A 57 -11.10 -3.18 12.14
N LYS A 58 -11.17 -3.50 10.85
CA LYS A 58 -12.20 -2.97 9.97
C LYS A 58 -13.56 -3.67 10.15
N PHE A 59 -13.55 -4.98 10.34
CA PHE A 59 -14.76 -5.79 10.27
C PHE A 59 -15.09 -6.57 11.54
N MET A 60 -14.12 -6.86 12.40
CA MET A 60 -14.29 -7.76 13.53
C MET A 60 -14.26 -7.09 14.90
N ALA A 61 -13.47 -6.04 15.09
CA ALA A 61 -13.24 -5.42 16.41
C ALA A 61 -14.54 -4.92 17.09
N ASN A 62 -15.52 -4.46 16.29
CA ASN A 62 -16.80 -3.95 16.78
C ASN A 62 -17.98 -4.85 16.37
N TYR A 63 -17.73 -6.13 16.22
CA TYR A 63 -18.68 -7.06 15.65
C TYR A 63 -19.62 -7.66 16.71
N ASN A 64 -20.92 -7.47 16.53
CA ASN A 64 -21.95 -8.25 17.23
C ASN A 64 -22.10 -9.60 16.51
N ARG A 65 -21.71 -10.69 17.18
CA ARG A 65 -21.62 -12.05 16.65
C ARG A 65 -22.98 -12.57 16.13
N THR A 66 -23.28 -12.33 14.85
CA THR A 66 -24.38 -13.01 14.16
C THR A 66 -23.79 -13.96 13.12
N SER A 67 -24.34 -15.16 13.00
CA SER A 67 -23.84 -16.20 12.08
C SER A 67 -23.83 -15.81 10.60
N ALA A 68 -24.65 -14.85 10.22
CA ALA A 68 -24.79 -14.38 8.82
C ALA A 68 -23.99 -13.12 8.49
N TYR A 69 -23.19 -12.58 9.43
CA TYR A 69 -22.52 -11.30 9.23
C TYR A 69 -21.63 -11.27 7.97
N TRP A 70 -20.79 -12.28 7.81
CA TRP A 70 -19.84 -12.30 6.72
C TRP A 70 -20.52 -12.40 5.34
N SER A 71 -21.50 -13.29 5.19
CA SER A 71 -22.25 -13.42 3.94
C SER A 71 -23.00 -12.14 3.55
N GLN A 72 -23.40 -11.33 4.52
CA GLN A 72 -24.03 -10.04 4.28
C GLN A 72 -23.05 -8.92 3.92
N LYS A 73 -21.74 -9.10 4.19
CA LYS A 73 -20.70 -8.09 3.89
C LYS A 73 -19.99 -8.31 2.58
N ILE A 74 -19.97 -9.54 2.08
CA ILE A 74 -19.41 -9.86 0.75
C ILE A 74 -20.17 -9.05 -0.31
N ASN A 75 -19.44 -8.47 -1.23
CA ASN A 75 -19.94 -7.64 -2.34
C ASN A 75 -20.54 -6.27 -1.94
N GLN A 76 -20.45 -5.87 -0.67
CA GLN A 76 -20.77 -4.50 -0.30
C GLN A 76 -19.65 -3.52 -0.71
N PRO A 77 -19.98 -2.25 -0.99
CA PRO A 77 -18.98 -1.24 -1.40
C PRO A 77 -17.78 -1.14 -0.44
N LEU A 78 -18.04 -1.24 0.86
CA LEU A 78 -17.00 -1.22 1.89
C LEU A 78 -16.03 -2.41 1.77
N PHE A 79 -16.55 -3.60 1.47
CA PHE A 79 -15.73 -4.79 1.26
C PHE A 79 -14.91 -4.68 -0.02
N ASN A 80 -15.51 -4.21 -1.12
CA ASN A 80 -14.82 -4.03 -2.39
C ASN A 80 -13.69 -3.01 -2.27
N THR A 81 -13.93 -1.89 -1.59
CA THR A 81 -12.89 -0.88 -1.31
C THR A 81 -11.75 -1.47 -0.48
N TRP A 82 -12.08 -2.23 0.58
CA TRP A 82 -11.06 -2.89 1.40
C TRP A 82 -10.26 -3.91 0.59
N SER A 83 -10.92 -4.69 -0.26
CA SER A 83 -10.29 -5.70 -1.13
C SER A 83 -9.32 -5.06 -2.12
N GLY A 84 -9.66 -3.90 -2.68
CA GLY A 84 -8.74 -3.12 -3.53
C GLY A 84 -7.43 -2.81 -2.81
N PHE A 85 -7.50 -2.19 -1.64
CA PHE A 85 -6.32 -1.88 -0.83
C PHE A 85 -5.57 -3.13 -0.33
N ALA A 86 -6.29 -4.22 -0.03
CA ALA A 86 -5.66 -5.48 0.36
C ALA A 86 -4.88 -6.07 -0.82
N TYR A 87 -5.44 -6.01 -2.01
CA TYR A 87 -4.80 -6.52 -3.22
C TYR A 87 -3.54 -5.71 -3.61
N GLU A 88 -3.58 -4.39 -3.50
CA GLU A 88 -2.38 -3.54 -3.65
C GLU A 88 -1.25 -3.99 -2.71
N ARG A 89 -1.56 -4.24 -1.42
CA ARG A 89 -0.57 -4.74 -0.45
C ARG A 89 -0.04 -6.13 -0.81
N VAL A 90 -0.91 -7.03 -1.26
CA VAL A 90 -0.50 -8.38 -1.72
C VAL A 90 0.46 -8.25 -2.92
N CYS A 91 0.16 -7.40 -3.90
CA CYS A 91 1.06 -7.14 -5.02
C CYS A 91 2.43 -6.62 -4.56
N MET A 92 2.46 -5.68 -3.62
CA MET A 92 3.71 -5.15 -3.07
C MET A 92 4.50 -6.20 -2.27
N GLN A 93 3.85 -7.15 -1.63
CA GLN A 93 4.51 -8.26 -0.93
C GLN A 93 5.06 -9.33 -1.90
N HIS A 94 4.47 -9.43 -3.10
CA HIS A 94 4.83 -10.43 -4.12
C HIS A 94 5.57 -9.82 -5.32
N ILE A 95 6.34 -8.78 -5.07
CA ILE A 95 7.03 -8.05 -6.14
C ILE A 95 8.00 -8.93 -6.95
N GLU A 96 8.68 -9.87 -6.32
CA GLU A 96 9.61 -10.74 -7.02
C GLU A 96 8.90 -11.69 -7.99
N GLN A 97 7.72 -12.18 -7.63
CA GLN A 97 6.88 -12.99 -8.51
C GLN A 97 6.35 -12.14 -9.69
N ILE A 98 5.99 -10.88 -9.44
CA ILE A 98 5.58 -9.94 -10.50
C ILE A 98 6.75 -9.68 -11.44
N LYS A 99 7.94 -9.37 -10.93
CA LYS A 99 9.15 -9.17 -11.74
C LYS A 99 9.49 -10.40 -12.59
N GLN A 100 9.31 -11.59 -12.03
CA GLN A 100 9.50 -12.83 -12.76
C GLN A 100 8.48 -12.99 -13.90
N ALA A 101 7.21 -12.71 -13.62
CA ALA A 101 6.13 -12.84 -14.61
C ALA A 101 6.30 -11.88 -15.79
N ILE A 102 6.83 -10.66 -15.56
CA ILE A 102 7.09 -9.68 -16.63
C ILE A 102 8.52 -9.74 -17.19
N GLY A 103 9.31 -10.75 -16.79
CA GLY A 103 10.63 -11.05 -17.39
C GLY A 103 11.76 -10.09 -16.98
N ILE A 104 11.67 -9.43 -15.82
CA ILE A 104 12.67 -8.47 -15.35
C ILE A 104 13.35 -8.88 -14.03
N SER A 105 13.19 -10.11 -13.58
CA SER A 105 13.77 -10.59 -12.31
C SER A 105 15.30 -10.52 -12.25
N GLY A 106 15.98 -10.57 -13.40
CA GLY A 106 17.44 -10.45 -13.48
C GLY A 106 17.96 -9.01 -13.42
N ILE A 107 17.09 -7.99 -13.34
CA ILE A 107 17.48 -6.59 -13.35
C ILE A 107 17.35 -6.04 -11.93
N ALA A 108 18.44 -5.50 -11.38
CA ALA A 108 18.39 -4.81 -10.10
C ALA A 108 17.40 -3.62 -10.17
N SER A 109 16.54 -3.52 -9.17
CA SER A 109 15.48 -2.51 -9.19
C SER A 109 15.05 -2.15 -7.77
N SER A 110 14.53 -0.93 -7.62
CA SER A 110 13.90 -0.44 -6.41
C SER A 110 12.40 -0.27 -6.65
N VAL A 111 11.58 -0.55 -5.63
CA VAL A 111 10.11 -0.52 -5.75
C VAL A 111 9.55 0.52 -4.80
N PHE A 112 8.68 1.37 -5.32
CA PHE A 112 8.05 2.47 -4.59
C PHE A 112 6.56 2.56 -4.93
N SER A 113 5.78 3.20 -4.06
CA SER A 113 4.54 3.89 -4.44
C SER A 113 4.82 5.38 -4.58
N TRP A 114 4.08 6.05 -5.45
CA TRP A 114 4.25 7.48 -5.63
C TRP A 114 2.91 8.21 -5.57
N GLN A 115 2.91 9.36 -4.92
CA GLN A 115 1.73 10.20 -4.80
C GLN A 115 2.12 11.67 -4.91
N TYR A 116 1.38 12.40 -5.72
CA TYR A 116 1.41 13.84 -5.77
C TYR A 116 0.14 14.41 -5.15
N THR A 117 0.32 15.24 -4.13
CA THR A 117 -0.77 16.01 -3.53
C THR A 117 -0.55 17.48 -3.88
N PRO A 118 -1.44 18.11 -4.66
CA PRO A 118 -1.28 19.48 -5.06
C PRO A 118 -1.37 20.43 -3.86
N LYS A 119 -0.53 21.45 -3.87
CA LYS A 119 -0.55 22.51 -2.84
C LYS A 119 -1.63 23.54 -3.09
N ASN A 120 -2.07 23.70 -4.35
CA ASN A 120 -3.08 24.67 -4.78
C ASN A 120 -4.25 23.92 -5.41
N GLY A 121 -5.48 24.37 -5.17
CA GLY A 121 -6.72 23.68 -5.57
C GLY A 121 -6.98 23.57 -7.08
N ASN A 122 -6.09 24.07 -7.94
CA ASN A 122 -6.24 24.04 -9.40
C ASN A 122 -5.57 22.84 -10.07
N GLU A 123 -4.80 22.06 -9.34
CA GLU A 123 -4.12 20.87 -9.87
C GLU A 123 -4.81 19.61 -9.37
N LYS A 124 -4.85 18.57 -10.19
CA LYS A 124 -5.33 17.25 -9.77
C LYS A 124 -4.22 16.49 -9.07
N GLY A 125 -4.52 15.89 -7.91
CA GLY A 125 -3.63 14.92 -7.28
C GLY A 125 -3.52 13.67 -8.15
N THR A 126 -2.35 13.03 -8.12
CA THR A 126 -2.07 11.82 -8.89
C THR A 126 -1.38 10.80 -8.01
N GLN A 127 -1.77 9.54 -8.14
CA GLN A 127 -1.15 8.41 -7.45
C GLN A 127 -0.77 7.34 -8.46
N ILE A 128 0.39 6.72 -8.23
CA ILE A 128 0.84 5.52 -8.93
C ILE A 128 1.00 4.44 -7.87
N ASP A 129 0.28 3.34 -8.03
CA ASP A 129 0.19 2.30 -7.02
C ASP A 129 1.55 1.64 -6.80
N MET A 130 2.29 1.38 -7.90
CA MET A 130 3.63 0.79 -7.81
C MET A 130 4.51 1.28 -8.95
N LEU A 131 5.74 1.67 -8.62
CA LEU A 131 6.84 2.01 -9.52
C LEU A 131 7.95 1.00 -9.34
N ILE A 132 8.47 0.45 -10.44
CA ILE A 132 9.68 -0.37 -10.43
C ILE A 132 10.76 0.43 -11.17
N ASP A 133 11.66 1.03 -10.41
CA ASP A 133 12.81 1.79 -10.94
C ASP A 133 13.97 0.82 -11.13
N ARG A 134 14.36 0.63 -12.39
CA ARG A 134 15.33 -0.37 -12.83
C ARG A 134 16.69 0.26 -13.12
N GLU A 135 17.76 -0.45 -12.80
CA GLU A 135 19.14 0.03 -13.10
C GLU A 135 19.44 0.13 -14.59
N ASP A 136 18.66 -0.51 -15.47
CA ASP A 136 18.76 -0.36 -16.92
C ASP A 136 18.12 0.93 -17.46
N ARG A 137 17.86 1.90 -16.60
CA ARG A 137 17.29 3.23 -16.92
C ARG A 137 15.84 3.19 -17.42
N THR A 138 15.10 2.18 -17.01
CA THR A 138 13.68 2.03 -17.33
C THR A 138 12.87 2.09 -16.05
N ILE A 139 11.71 2.75 -16.08
CA ILE A 139 10.74 2.74 -14.98
C ILE A 139 9.47 2.06 -15.47
N ASN A 140 9.05 1.00 -14.78
CA ASN A 140 7.74 0.41 -14.98
C ASN A 140 6.72 1.12 -14.08
N LEU A 141 5.68 1.68 -14.69
CA LEU A 141 4.53 2.24 -14.00
C LEU A 141 3.47 1.14 -13.91
N CYS A 142 3.04 0.81 -12.71
CA CYS A 142 2.07 -0.25 -12.48
C CYS A 142 0.84 0.32 -11.78
N GLU A 143 -0.31 0.08 -12.39
CA GLU A 143 -1.62 0.33 -11.80
C GLU A 143 -2.20 -0.99 -11.34
N ILE A 144 -2.74 -1.05 -10.13
CA ILE A 144 -3.22 -2.28 -9.51
C ILE A 144 -4.73 -2.18 -9.35
N LYS A 145 -5.48 -3.11 -9.93
CA LYS A 145 -6.95 -3.16 -9.82
C LYS A 145 -7.41 -4.51 -9.34
N TYR A 146 -8.17 -4.51 -8.24
CA TYR A 146 -8.88 -5.69 -7.79
C TYR A 146 -10.18 -5.85 -8.59
N ASN A 147 -10.31 -6.97 -9.29
CA ASN A 147 -11.54 -7.35 -9.98
C ASN A 147 -11.81 -8.84 -9.79
N GLN A 148 -13.08 -9.25 -9.76
CA GLN A 148 -13.49 -10.66 -9.65
C GLN A 148 -13.49 -11.40 -11.01
N GLY A 149 -13.33 -10.70 -12.12
CA GLY A 149 -13.28 -11.23 -13.46
C GLY A 149 -12.20 -10.55 -14.29
N GLU A 150 -12.30 -10.64 -15.60
CA GLU A 150 -11.42 -9.90 -16.51
C GLU A 150 -11.63 -8.39 -16.32
N TYR A 151 -10.54 -7.64 -16.32
CA TYR A 151 -10.57 -6.19 -16.22
C TYR A 151 -10.30 -5.58 -17.59
N GLU A 152 -11.31 -4.89 -18.14
CA GLU A 152 -11.19 -4.21 -19.42
C GLU A 152 -10.73 -2.76 -19.23
N ILE A 153 -9.67 -2.37 -19.94
CA ILE A 153 -9.21 -0.99 -19.98
C ILE A 153 -10.05 -0.25 -21.02
N THR A 154 -10.99 0.57 -20.56
CA THR A 154 -11.80 1.42 -21.44
C THR A 154 -10.96 2.60 -21.97
N GLU A 155 -11.37 3.18 -23.12
CA GLU A 155 -10.69 4.38 -23.66
C GLU A 155 -10.64 5.55 -22.66
N ALA A 156 -11.71 5.72 -21.87
CA ALA A 156 -11.75 6.75 -20.84
C ALA A 156 -10.70 6.50 -19.75
N TYR A 157 -10.52 5.25 -19.36
CA TYR A 157 -9.53 4.89 -18.35
C TYR A 157 -8.09 4.91 -18.91
N ASP A 158 -7.88 4.54 -20.17
CA ASP A 158 -6.57 4.69 -20.85
C ASP A 158 -6.10 6.15 -20.84
N LYS A 159 -7.00 7.10 -21.12
CA LYS A 159 -6.69 8.53 -21.00
C LYS A 159 -6.24 8.93 -19.60
N VAL A 160 -6.94 8.45 -18.56
CA VAL A 160 -6.56 8.71 -17.16
C VAL A 160 -5.18 8.13 -16.84
N LEU A 161 -4.86 6.93 -17.35
CA LEU A 161 -3.54 6.31 -17.14
C LEU A 161 -2.41 7.10 -17.81
N ARG A 162 -2.65 7.66 -18.99
CA ARG A 162 -1.66 8.47 -19.72
C ARG A 162 -1.43 9.86 -19.12
N GLU A 163 -2.37 10.36 -18.31
CA GLU A 163 -2.27 11.63 -17.61
C GLU A 163 -1.56 11.53 -16.24
N LYS A 164 -1.22 10.32 -15.80
CA LYS A 164 -0.47 10.06 -14.55
C LYS A 164 1.02 10.30 -14.73
#